data_57e09d1dd0c00ead2af3a8f40303ce81
#
_entry.id   57e09d1dd0c00ead2af3a8f40303ce81
#
_cell.length_a   1.000
_cell.length_b   1.000
_cell.length_c   1.000
_cell.angle_alpha   90.00
_cell.angle_beta   90.00
_cell.angle_gamma   90.00
#
_symmetry.space_group_name_H-M   'P 1'
#
loop_
_entity.id
_entity.type
_entity.pdbx_description
1 polymer ?
#
loop_
_entity_poly.entity_id
_entity_poly.type
_entity_poly.pdbx_seq_one_letter_code
_entity_poly.pdbx_strand_id
1 'polypeptide(L)'
;MERIIKWFISNTVAANMLMFIILVAGTLTLPRLKMEVFPDIDIDAVTITVPYPGSSPSDVEEGICFLIEENLQGLKGVKRITSLAAENLGVTTVEFLPGEDVNQIQDKIKSRIDAIDNFPGDAEKPII
;
A
#
# COMPACT_ATOMS: atom_id res chain seq x y z
N MET A 1 -40.27 30.12 -6.27
CA MET A 1 -39.66 29.95 -4.93
C MET A 1 -40.43 30.69 -3.83
N GLU A 2 -40.89 31.91 -4.07
CA GLU A 2 -41.63 32.70 -3.04
C GLU A 2 -42.90 32.03 -2.48
N ARG A 3 -43.65 31.28 -3.31
CA ARG A 3 -44.87 30.58 -2.87
C ARG A 3 -44.60 29.50 -1.82
N ILE A 4 -43.51 28.77 -1.97
CA ILE A 4 -43.12 27.71 -1.03
C ILE A 4 -42.69 28.32 0.29
N ILE A 5 -41.88 29.37 0.24
CA ILE A 5 -41.41 30.09 1.45
C ILE A 5 -42.58 30.66 2.23
N LYS A 6 -43.50 31.35 1.55
CA LYS A 6 -44.73 31.91 2.18
C LYS A 6 -45.60 30.83 2.81
N TRP A 7 -45.71 29.65 2.16
CA TRP A 7 -46.47 28.53 2.70
C TRP A 7 -45.85 27.97 3.99
N PHE A 8 -44.51 27.84 4.04
CA PHE A 8 -43.80 27.41 5.24
C PHE A 8 -43.88 28.42 6.38
N ILE A 9 -43.86 29.71 6.07
CA ILE A 9 -44.02 30.78 7.10
C ILE A 9 -45.41 30.72 7.72
N SER A 10 -46.45 30.44 6.93
CA SER A 10 -47.84 30.33 7.44
C SER A 10 -48.12 28.99 8.14
N ASN A 11 -47.30 27.97 7.93
CA ASN A 11 -47.46 26.63 8.51
C ASN A 11 -46.26 26.26 9.38
N THR A 12 -46.16 26.83 10.57
CA THR A 12 -45.07 26.58 11.53
C THR A 12 -44.91 25.10 11.91
N VAL A 13 -46.03 24.37 11.97
CA VAL A 13 -45.98 22.90 12.25
C VAL A 13 -45.26 22.16 11.14
N ALA A 14 -45.53 22.48 9.89
CA ALA A 14 -44.87 21.85 8.73
C ALA A 14 -43.36 22.19 8.70
N ALA A 15 -43.00 23.43 9.02
CA ALA A 15 -41.62 23.87 9.10
C ALA A 15 -40.85 23.13 10.21
N ASN A 16 -41.44 23.00 11.40
CA ASN A 16 -40.84 22.30 12.53
C ASN A 16 -40.71 20.78 12.24
N MET A 17 -41.68 20.18 11.58
CA MET A 17 -41.66 18.78 11.19
C MET A 17 -40.54 18.48 10.16
N LEU A 18 -40.39 19.38 9.17
CA LEU A 18 -39.30 19.29 8.20
C LEU A 18 -37.93 19.42 8.87
N MET A 19 -37.77 20.39 9.77
CA MET A 19 -36.57 20.57 10.55
C MET A 19 -36.22 19.29 11.36
N PHE A 20 -37.21 18.71 12.02
CA PHE A 20 -37.03 17.49 12.82
C PHE A 20 -36.61 16.29 11.94
N ILE A 21 -37.23 16.13 10.78
CA ILE A 21 -36.87 15.08 9.82
C ILE A 21 -35.42 15.23 9.37
N ILE A 22 -34.99 16.46 9.05
CA ILE A 22 -33.60 16.73 8.62
C ILE A 22 -32.61 16.42 9.75
N LEU A 23 -32.90 16.81 10.98
CA LEU A 23 -32.07 16.55 12.15
C LEU A 23 -31.94 15.04 12.43
N VAL A 24 -33.07 14.32 12.41
CA VAL A 24 -33.08 12.87 12.63
C VAL A 24 -32.31 12.15 11.49
N ALA A 25 -32.59 12.52 10.25
CA ALA A 25 -31.86 11.94 9.10
C ALA A 25 -30.36 12.24 9.17
N GLY A 26 -29.97 13.46 9.51
CA GLY A 26 -28.56 13.84 9.69
C GLY A 26 -27.87 13.03 10.80
N THR A 27 -28.53 12.89 11.95
CA THR A 27 -27.98 12.13 13.08
C THR A 27 -27.84 10.63 12.76
N LEU A 28 -28.78 10.07 12.02
CA LEU A 28 -28.73 8.65 11.62
C LEU A 28 -27.67 8.36 10.54
N THR A 29 -27.29 9.37 9.76
CA THR A 29 -26.25 9.24 8.72
C THR A 29 -24.83 9.39 9.27
N LEU A 30 -24.62 10.10 10.36
CA LEU A 30 -23.31 10.31 10.98
C LEU A 30 -22.51 9.00 11.21
N PRO A 31 -23.07 7.95 11.86
CA PRO A 31 -22.35 6.71 12.11
C PRO A 31 -22.12 5.86 10.83
N ARG A 32 -22.79 6.21 9.73
CA ARG A 32 -22.63 5.52 8.44
C ARG A 32 -21.61 6.17 7.52
N LEU A 33 -21.07 7.32 7.90
CA LEU A 33 -19.99 7.97 7.17
C LEU A 33 -18.72 7.14 7.35
N LYS A 34 -18.33 6.42 6.29
CA LYS A 34 -17.04 5.74 6.20
C LYS A 34 -15.96 6.81 6.02
N MET A 35 -15.22 7.09 7.07
CA MET A 35 -14.12 8.04 7.02
C MET A 35 -12.85 7.31 6.61
N GLU A 36 -12.50 7.36 5.34
CA GLU A 36 -11.22 6.89 4.84
C GLU A 36 -10.21 8.02 4.99
N VAL A 37 -9.25 7.86 5.91
CA VAL A 37 -8.20 8.85 6.17
C VAL A 37 -7.13 8.81 5.08
N PHE A 38 -6.91 7.63 4.48
CA PHE A 38 -6.03 7.44 3.33
C PHE A 38 -6.81 6.68 2.26
N PRO A 39 -6.67 7.07 0.97
CA PRO A 39 -7.17 6.22 -0.10
C PRO A 39 -6.44 4.88 -0.02
N ASP A 40 -7.18 3.77 -0.07
CA ASP A 40 -6.60 2.44 -0.27
C ASP A 40 -5.94 2.44 -1.66
N ILE A 41 -4.65 2.74 -1.70
CA ILE A 41 -3.85 2.57 -2.89
C ILE A 41 -3.38 1.12 -2.82
N ASP A 42 -4.08 0.24 -3.51
CA ASP A 42 -3.59 -1.11 -3.76
C ASP A 42 -2.33 -0.99 -4.62
N ILE A 43 -1.18 -0.96 -3.95
CA ILE A 43 0.10 -1.05 -4.62
C ILE A 43 0.42 -2.53 -4.69
N ASP A 44 0.29 -3.11 -5.89
CA ASP A 44 0.78 -4.45 -6.15
C ASP A 44 2.30 -4.44 -5.94
N ALA A 45 2.77 -4.98 -4.83
CA ALA A 45 4.18 -5.02 -4.47
C ALA A 45 4.53 -6.34 -3.79
N VAL A 46 5.75 -6.82 -4.04
CA VAL A 46 6.36 -7.94 -3.32
C VAL A 46 7.52 -7.41 -2.51
N THR A 47 7.62 -7.88 -1.26
CA THR A 47 8.70 -7.53 -0.36
C THR A 47 9.63 -8.74 -0.17
N ILE A 48 10.91 -8.55 -0.43
CA ILE A 48 11.97 -9.53 -0.24
C ILE A 48 12.75 -9.11 1.00
N THR A 49 12.82 -9.99 1.98
CA THR A 49 13.52 -9.75 3.24
C THR A 49 14.68 -10.72 3.38
N VAL A 50 15.89 -10.22 3.64
CA VAL A 50 17.09 -11.04 3.82
C VAL A 50 17.73 -10.67 5.15
N PRO A 51 17.67 -11.55 6.16
CA PRO A 51 18.41 -11.39 7.40
C PRO A 51 19.91 -11.59 7.15
N TYR A 52 20.72 -10.68 7.70
CA TYR A 52 22.19 -10.77 7.63
C TYR A 52 22.77 -10.44 9.02
N PRO A 53 22.78 -11.39 9.94
CA PRO A 53 23.19 -11.17 11.33
C PRO A 53 24.65 -10.68 11.45
N GLY A 54 24.86 -9.68 12.30
CA GLY A 54 26.19 -9.11 12.57
C GLY A 54 26.69 -8.12 11.52
N SER A 55 25.89 -7.81 10.50
CA SER A 55 26.26 -6.87 9.45
C SER A 55 25.90 -5.43 9.76
N SER A 56 26.72 -4.50 9.29
CA SER A 56 26.39 -3.07 9.28
C SER A 56 25.45 -2.74 8.13
N PRO A 57 24.74 -1.59 8.16
CA PRO A 57 23.91 -1.16 7.04
C PRO A 57 24.66 -1.08 5.71
N SER A 58 25.92 -0.70 5.73
CA SER A 58 26.79 -0.64 4.54
C SER A 58 27.05 -2.02 3.95
N ASP A 59 27.30 -3.02 4.81
CA ASP A 59 27.52 -4.40 4.37
C ASP A 59 26.22 -5.01 3.80
N VAL A 60 25.07 -4.66 4.39
CA VAL A 60 23.75 -5.07 3.88
C VAL A 60 23.46 -4.43 2.53
N GLU A 61 23.79 -3.15 2.35
CA GLU A 61 23.61 -2.44 1.08
C GLU A 61 24.41 -3.10 -0.04
N GLU A 62 25.72 -3.29 0.16
CA GLU A 62 26.60 -3.85 -0.86
C GLU A 62 26.39 -5.36 -1.07
N GLY A 63 26.23 -6.11 0.02
CA GLY A 63 26.16 -7.56 -0.02
C GLY A 63 24.78 -8.14 -0.32
N ILE A 64 23.71 -7.40 -0.07
CA ILE A 64 22.34 -7.88 -0.22
C ILE A 64 21.54 -7.01 -1.19
N CYS A 65 21.34 -5.72 -0.85
CA CYS A 65 20.44 -4.86 -1.61
C CYS A 65 20.88 -4.68 -3.05
N PHE A 66 22.16 -4.39 -3.27
CA PHE A 66 22.71 -4.20 -4.61
C PHE A 66 22.59 -5.47 -5.48
N LEU A 67 22.88 -6.64 -4.91
CA LEU A 67 22.77 -7.92 -5.64
C LEU A 67 21.31 -8.21 -6.05
N ILE A 68 20.35 -7.94 -5.17
CA ILE A 68 18.93 -8.13 -5.48
C ILE A 68 18.50 -7.17 -6.57
N GLU A 69 18.83 -5.88 -6.45
CA GLU A 69 18.48 -4.86 -7.44
C GLU A 69 19.06 -5.18 -8.82
N GLU A 70 20.33 -5.57 -8.91
CA GLU A 70 20.98 -5.93 -10.15
C GLU A 70 20.29 -7.12 -10.83
N ASN A 71 19.96 -8.17 -10.06
CA ASN A 71 19.30 -9.36 -10.60
C ASN A 71 17.84 -9.13 -11.00
N LEU A 72 17.15 -8.19 -10.36
CA LEU A 72 15.78 -7.82 -10.70
C LEU A 72 15.69 -6.73 -11.76
N GLN A 73 16.78 -6.05 -12.06
CA GLN A 73 16.83 -5.01 -13.09
C GLN A 73 16.41 -5.57 -14.44
N GLY A 74 15.55 -4.81 -15.15
CA GLY A 74 15.04 -5.20 -16.47
C GLY A 74 13.96 -6.28 -16.46
N LEU A 75 13.41 -6.67 -15.31
CA LEU A 75 12.26 -7.55 -15.24
C LEU A 75 11.02 -6.83 -15.77
N LYS A 76 10.36 -7.41 -16.76
CA LYS A 76 9.12 -6.84 -17.33
C LYS A 76 8.00 -6.85 -16.29
N GLY A 77 7.23 -5.77 -16.22
CA GLY A 77 6.14 -5.60 -15.26
C GLY A 77 6.55 -4.93 -13.95
N VAL A 78 7.84 -4.73 -13.70
CA VAL A 78 8.33 -3.99 -12.55
C VAL A 78 8.29 -2.49 -12.83
N LYS A 79 7.67 -1.74 -11.93
CA LYS A 79 7.58 -0.27 -11.98
C LYS A 79 8.74 0.37 -11.24
N ARG A 80 9.05 -0.14 -10.05
CA ARG A 80 10.10 0.39 -9.17
C ARG A 80 10.64 -0.69 -8.26
N ILE A 81 11.92 -0.62 -7.97
CA ILE A 81 12.59 -1.39 -6.93
C ILE A 81 13.12 -0.39 -5.91
N THR A 82 12.87 -0.63 -4.64
CA THR A 82 13.33 0.21 -3.53
C THR A 82 13.89 -0.69 -2.45
N SER A 83 15.14 -0.48 -2.07
CA SER A 83 15.80 -1.24 -1.02
C SER A 83 16.03 -0.39 0.22
N LEU A 84 15.96 -1.02 1.36
CA LEU A 84 16.27 -0.48 2.67
C LEU A 84 17.32 -1.38 3.32
N ALA A 85 18.51 -0.82 3.54
CA ALA A 85 19.56 -1.47 4.29
C ALA A 85 19.50 -1.02 5.75
N ALA A 86 19.20 -1.95 6.65
CA ALA A 86 19.21 -1.74 8.10
C ALA A 86 20.27 -2.65 8.73
N GLU A 87 20.60 -2.40 10.00
CA GLU A 87 21.50 -3.28 10.75
C GLU A 87 20.91 -4.69 10.84
N ASN A 88 21.65 -5.71 10.41
CA ASN A 88 21.27 -7.12 10.35
C ASN A 88 20.14 -7.48 9.36
N LEU A 89 19.65 -6.56 8.53
CA LEU A 89 18.47 -6.81 7.71
C LEU A 89 18.48 -6.00 6.41
N GLY A 90 18.31 -6.67 5.27
CA GLY A 90 18.02 -6.07 3.99
C GLY A 90 16.55 -6.28 3.61
N VAL A 91 15.87 -5.21 3.19
CA VAL A 91 14.47 -5.27 2.72
C VAL A 91 14.39 -4.62 1.35
N THR A 92 13.97 -5.37 0.35
CA THR A 92 13.75 -4.86 -1.01
C THR A 92 12.28 -4.98 -1.38
N THR A 93 11.65 -3.87 -1.71
CA THR A 93 10.27 -3.80 -2.17
C THR A 93 10.23 -3.58 -3.67
N VAL A 94 9.51 -4.44 -4.36
CA VAL A 94 9.32 -4.41 -5.82
C VAL A 94 7.88 -4.04 -6.12
N GLU A 95 7.65 -2.84 -6.63
CA GLU A 95 6.33 -2.35 -7.07
C GLU A 95 6.08 -2.78 -8.52
N PHE A 96 4.85 -3.19 -8.82
CA PHE A 96 4.45 -3.62 -10.17
C PHE A 96 3.68 -2.54 -10.93
N LEU A 97 3.63 -2.71 -12.23
CA LEU A 97 2.76 -1.92 -13.09
C LEU A 97 1.30 -2.37 -12.91
N PRO A 98 0.33 -1.44 -12.88
CA PRO A 98 -1.08 -1.79 -12.77
C PRO A 98 -1.54 -2.71 -13.90
N GLY A 99 -2.25 -3.79 -13.55
CA GLY A 99 -2.82 -4.73 -14.53
C GLY A 99 -1.93 -5.91 -14.91
N GLU A 100 -0.75 -6.03 -14.33
CA GLU A 100 0.11 -7.19 -14.50
C GLU A 100 -0.34 -8.35 -13.58
N ASP A 101 -0.04 -9.58 -13.97
CA ASP A 101 -0.30 -10.76 -13.16
C ASP A 101 0.74 -10.88 -12.03
N VAL A 102 0.32 -10.50 -10.82
CA VAL A 102 1.17 -10.48 -9.62
C VAL A 102 1.79 -11.85 -9.35
N ASN A 103 1.04 -12.93 -9.49
CA ASN A 103 1.54 -14.29 -9.25
C ASN A 103 2.68 -14.64 -10.23
N GLN A 104 2.49 -14.31 -11.51
CA GLN A 104 3.48 -14.62 -12.54
C GLN A 104 4.78 -13.82 -12.34
N ILE A 105 4.66 -12.56 -11.87
CA ILE A 105 5.85 -11.73 -11.59
C ILE A 105 6.53 -12.22 -10.32
N GLN A 106 5.78 -12.59 -9.29
CA GLN A 106 6.31 -13.14 -8.05
C GLN A 106 7.10 -14.42 -8.31
N ASP A 107 6.62 -15.34 -9.13
CA ASP A 107 7.34 -16.55 -9.51
C ASP A 107 8.66 -16.24 -10.24
N LYS A 108 8.65 -15.23 -11.11
CA LYS A 108 9.87 -14.78 -11.82
C LYS A 108 10.87 -14.14 -10.86
N ILE A 109 10.39 -13.31 -9.91
CA ILE A 109 11.23 -12.72 -8.87
C ILE A 109 11.86 -13.84 -8.05
N LYS A 110 11.06 -14.77 -7.54
CA LYS A 110 11.53 -15.90 -6.76
C LYS A 110 12.61 -16.71 -7.51
N SER A 111 12.34 -17.04 -8.76
CA SER A 111 13.31 -17.77 -9.60
C SER A 111 14.64 -17.03 -9.79
N ARG A 112 14.61 -15.69 -9.91
CA ARG A 112 15.83 -14.89 -10.03
C ARG A 112 16.57 -14.73 -8.70
N ILE A 113 15.85 -14.59 -7.60
CA ILE A 113 16.45 -14.50 -6.26
C ILE A 113 17.07 -15.84 -5.86
N ASP A 114 16.39 -16.96 -6.14
CA ASP A 114 16.89 -18.30 -5.86
C ASP A 114 18.13 -18.66 -6.71
N ALA A 115 18.35 -17.97 -7.83
CA ALA A 115 19.51 -18.14 -8.70
C ALA A 115 20.73 -17.28 -8.28
N ILE A 116 20.61 -16.45 -7.24
CA ILE A 116 21.73 -15.66 -6.73
C ILE A 116 22.61 -16.54 -5.82
N ASP A 117 23.74 -16.96 -6.34
CA ASP A 117 24.71 -17.80 -5.59
C ASP A 117 25.75 -17.00 -4.79
N ASN A 118 25.77 -15.66 -4.97
CA ASN A 118 26.83 -14.80 -4.45
C ASN A 118 26.43 -14.06 -3.15
N PHE A 119 25.40 -14.49 -2.44
CA PHE A 119 25.10 -13.92 -1.13
C PHE A 119 26.24 -14.19 -0.14
N PRO A 120 26.52 -13.24 0.79
CA PRO A 120 27.48 -13.49 1.86
C PRO A 120 27.13 -14.77 2.63
N GLY A 121 28.15 -15.55 3.03
CA GLY A 121 27.94 -16.86 3.66
C GLY A 121 27.19 -16.82 5.00
N ASP A 122 27.19 -15.65 5.66
CA ASP A 122 26.48 -15.41 6.92
C ASP A 122 25.06 -14.84 6.70
N ALA A 123 24.67 -14.53 5.46
CA ALA A 123 23.32 -14.13 5.12
C ALA A 123 22.36 -15.32 5.10
N GLU A 124 21.18 -15.13 5.67
CA GLU A 124 20.12 -16.13 5.63
C GLU A 124 19.39 -16.14 4.27
N LYS A 125 18.60 -17.20 4.05
CA LYS A 125 17.83 -17.30 2.79
C LYS A 125 16.80 -16.17 2.67
N PRO A 126 16.66 -15.59 1.47
CA PRO A 126 15.63 -14.61 1.20
C PRO A 126 14.21 -15.13 1.47
N ILE A 127 13.40 -14.31 2.11
CA ILE A 127 11.96 -14.54 2.36
C ILE A 127 11.18 -13.60 1.45
N ILE A 128 10.27 -14.15 0.64
CA ILE A 128 9.49 -13.43 -0.37
C ILE A 128 7.99 -13.52 -0.04
#